data_a2a481b964c252312b96db8d7aae4066
#
_entry.id   a2a481b964c252312b96db8d7aae4066
#
_cell.length_a   1.000
_cell.length_b   1.000
_cell.length_c   1.000
_cell.angle_alpha   90.00
_cell.angle_beta   90.00
_cell.angle_gamma   90.00
#
_symmetry.space_group_name_H-M   'P 1'
#
loop_
_entity.id
_entity.type
_entity.pdbx_description
1 polymer ?
#
loop_
_entity_poly.entity_id
_entity_poly.type
_entity_poly.pdbx_seq_one_letter_code
_entity_poly.pdbx_strand_id
1 'polypeptide(L)'
;LLISSKGFQSYLEKEHRVHSDRIVYMPQYAEDLFTQKLETVEHQDVNLVFAGNVGIAQNVDTILMAADALKEERRIKWHIVGDGVDLERCKEMAKTKGLNCIIFHGRKPLEEMPYYYAMADAMLLTLMDDPDISRTLPGKVQTYMAAGKPILCAANGEVQDVIHEANCGYAVNAGDWQGLAKYVKRFLEQRNSVPFGEN
;
A
#
# COMPACT_ATOMS: atom_id res chain seq x y z
N LEU A 1 -16.38 -14.51 -18.57
CA LEU A 1 -15.31 -13.61 -18.22
C LEU A 1 -14.82 -13.87 -16.82
N LEU A 2 -13.50 -13.84 -16.60
CA LEU A 2 -12.91 -13.87 -15.28
C LEU A 2 -12.50 -12.46 -14.88
N ILE A 3 -12.84 -12.04 -13.67
CA ILE A 3 -12.42 -10.77 -13.09
C ILE A 3 -11.70 -11.02 -11.77
N SER A 4 -10.57 -10.34 -11.56
CA SER A 4 -9.81 -10.41 -10.32
C SER A 4 -10.18 -9.32 -9.31
N SER A 5 -11.01 -8.37 -9.74
CA SER A 5 -11.49 -7.24 -8.93
C SER A 5 -13.01 -7.11 -9.11
N LYS A 6 -13.75 -7.05 -8.01
CA LYS A 6 -15.22 -6.93 -8.03
C LYS A 6 -15.68 -5.60 -8.66
N GLY A 7 -14.85 -4.55 -8.53
CA GLY A 7 -15.12 -3.22 -9.10
C GLY A 7 -15.35 -3.22 -10.61
N PHE A 8 -14.88 -4.24 -11.34
CA PHE A 8 -15.14 -4.37 -12.77
C PHE A 8 -16.51 -4.95 -13.10
N GLN A 9 -17.21 -5.61 -12.17
CA GLN A 9 -18.48 -6.27 -12.47
C GLN A 9 -19.51 -5.28 -13.00
N SER A 10 -19.82 -4.22 -12.26
CA SER A 10 -20.81 -3.23 -12.65
C SER A 10 -20.44 -2.47 -13.93
N TYR A 11 -19.17 -2.26 -14.16
CA TYR A 11 -18.65 -1.66 -15.38
C TYR A 11 -18.91 -2.55 -16.60
N LEU A 12 -18.60 -3.84 -16.52
CA LEU A 12 -18.86 -4.81 -17.59
C LEU A 12 -20.34 -4.97 -17.88
N GLU A 13 -21.19 -4.98 -16.86
CA GLU A 13 -22.63 -5.09 -17.00
C GLU A 13 -23.22 -3.84 -17.70
N LYS A 14 -22.84 -2.64 -17.25
CA LYS A 14 -23.43 -1.39 -17.73
C LYS A 14 -22.85 -0.93 -19.07
N GLU A 15 -21.53 -0.91 -19.20
CA GLU A 15 -20.86 -0.33 -20.37
C GLU A 15 -20.71 -1.37 -21.50
N HIS A 16 -20.53 -2.64 -21.15
CA HIS A 16 -20.31 -3.71 -22.13
C HIS A 16 -21.48 -4.69 -22.27
N ARG A 17 -22.58 -4.48 -21.52
CA ARG A 17 -23.80 -5.30 -21.55
C ARG A 17 -23.51 -6.79 -21.35
N VAL A 18 -22.51 -7.11 -20.57
CA VAL A 18 -22.18 -8.49 -20.20
C VAL A 18 -23.17 -8.94 -19.14
N HIS A 19 -23.86 -10.05 -19.37
CA HIS A 19 -24.80 -10.59 -18.39
C HIS A 19 -24.04 -11.12 -17.15
N SER A 20 -24.59 -10.90 -15.95
CA SER A 20 -23.93 -11.23 -14.68
C SER A 20 -23.54 -12.71 -14.54
N ASP A 21 -24.33 -13.63 -15.10
CA ASP A 21 -24.05 -15.08 -15.10
C ASP A 21 -22.81 -15.47 -15.91
N ARG A 22 -22.34 -14.57 -16.77
CA ARG A 22 -21.11 -14.75 -17.57
C ARG A 22 -19.86 -14.15 -16.94
N ILE A 23 -19.99 -13.54 -15.75
CA ILE A 23 -18.89 -12.94 -15.01
C ILE A 23 -18.60 -13.82 -13.80
N VAL A 24 -17.36 -14.29 -13.68
CA VAL A 24 -16.90 -15.09 -12.54
C VAL A 24 -15.79 -14.32 -11.84
N TYR A 25 -16.01 -14.03 -10.56
CA TYR A 25 -14.96 -13.42 -9.72
C TYR A 25 -13.95 -14.49 -9.30
N MET A 26 -12.70 -14.25 -9.62
CA MET A 26 -11.56 -15.07 -9.25
C MET A 26 -10.48 -14.18 -8.66
N PRO A 27 -10.45 -14.04 -7.32
CA PRO A 27 -9.49 -13.16 -6.66
C PRO A 27 -8.06 -13.64 -6.90
N GLN A 28 -7.13 -12.68 -6.92
CA GLN A 28 -5.71 -12.99 -6.84
C GLN A 28 -5.40 -13.55 -5.45
N TYR A 29 -4.41 -14.41 -5.37
CA TYR A 29 -3.88 -14.95 -4.11
C TYR A 29 -2.50 -14.33 -3.81
N ALA A 30 -2.08 -14.39 -2.57
CA ALA A 30 -0.71 -14.09 -2.20
C ALA A 30 0.17 -15.32 -2.42
N GLU A 31 1.42 -15.11 -2.81
CA GLU A 31 2.39 -16.18 -2.92
C GLU A 31 2.70 -16.79 -1.54
N ASP A 32 2.95 -18.09 -1.48
CA ASP A 32 3.25 -18.83 -0.24
C ASP A 32 4.42 -18.24 0.55
N LEU A 33 5.33 -17.55 -0.14
CA LEU A 33 6.47 -16.85 0.45
C LEU A 33 6.04 -15.83 1.52
N PHE A 34 4.86 -15.22 1.38
CA PHE A 34 4.35 -14.18 2.28
C PHE A 34 3.37 -14.71 3.34
N THR A 35 2.96 -15.98 3.23
CA THR A 35 2.09 -16.63 4.22
C THR A 35 2.86 -17.28 5.36
N GLN A 36 4.19 -17.40 5.21
CA GLN A 36 5.05 -17.91 6.26
C GLN A 36 5.21 -16.90 7.39
N LYS A 37 5.34 -17.39 8.63
CA LYS A 37 5.62 -16.51 9.76
C LYS A 37 6.94 -15.78 9.52
N LEU A 38 6.85 -14.48 9.30
CA LEU A 38 8.02 -13.63 9.12
C LEU A 38 8.74 -13.48 10.46
N GLU A 39 10.07 -13.62 10.45
CA GLU A 39 10.89 -13.33 11.61
C GLU A 39 10.76 -11.84 11.94
N THR A 40 10.43 -11.52 13.19
CA THR A 40 10.34 -10.13 13.63
C THR A 40 11.71 -9.49 13.65
N VAL A 41 11.87 -8.39 12.94
CA VAL A 41 13.09 -7.58 13.00
C VAL A 41 12.90 -6.52 14.07
N GLU A 42 13.65 -6.62 15.17
CA GLU A 42 13.62 -5.60 16.22
C GLU A 42 14.26 -4.30 15.72
N HIS A 43 13.56 -3.20 15.91
CA HIS A 43 14.04 -1.86 15.56
C HIS A 43 13.40 -0.80 16.46
N GLN A 44 14.11 0.33 16.62
CA GLN A 44 13.64 1.46 17.44
C GLN A 44 12.78 2.45 16.62
N ASP A 45 13.07 2.57 15.34
CA ASP A 45 12.34 3.42 14.42
C ASP A 45 10.98 2.77 14.04
N VAL A 46 10.10 3.56 13.46
CA VAL A 46 8.85 3.09 12.86
C VAL A 46 9.04 3.00 11.36
N ASN A 47 9.03 1.79 10.84
CA ASN A 47 9.29 1.52 9.43
C ASN A 47 7.97 1.39 8.66
N LEU A 48 7.71 2.35 7.78
CA LEU A 48 6.60 2.33 6.84
C LEU A 48 7.13 1.91 5.47
N VAL A 49 6.60 0.84 4.90
CA VAL A 49 7.15 0.23 3.69
C VAL A 49 6.17 0.25 2.53
N PHE A 50 6.55 0.89 1.45
CA PHE A 50 5.93 0.71 0.13
C PHE A 50 6.74 -0.33 -0.63
N ALA A 51 6.08 -1.34 -1.20
CA ALA A 51 6.71 -2.39 -1.98
C ALA A 51 6.01 -2.58 -3.32
N GLY A 52 6.76 -2.47 -4.42
CA GLY A 52 6.25 -2.72 -5.77
C GLY A 52 6.71 -1.72 -6.82
N ASN A 53 5.99 -1.68 -7.94
CA ASN A 53 6.28 -0.76 -9.03
C ASN A 53 6.15 0.70 -8.57
N VAL A 54 7.14 1.53 -8.92
CA VAL A 54 7.13 2.99 -8.71
C VAL A 54 6.77 3.64 -10.05
N GLY A 55 5.49 3.53 -10.40
CA GLY A 55 4.92 4.12 -11.61
C GLY A 55 3.94 5.25 -11.29
N ILE A 56 3.47 5.95 -12.32
CA ILE A 56 2.53 7.07 -12.19
C ILE A 56 1.25 6.64 -11.46
N ALA A 57 0.71 5.48 -11.82
CA ALA A 57 -0.51 4.95 -11.22
C ALA A 57 -0.40 4.70 -9.70
N GLN A 58 0.79 4.45 -9.19
CA GLN A 58 1.03 4.22 -7.77
C GLN A 58 1.09 5.51 -6.94
N ASN A 59 1.20 6.67 -7.58
CA ASN A 59 1.13 7.99 -6.94
C ASN A 59 1.97 8.10 -5.66
N VAL A 60 3.26 7.74 -5.76
CA VAL A 60 4.21 7.78 -4.64
C VAL A 60 4.37 9.19 -4.07
N ASP A 61 4.02 10.23 -4.83
CA ASP A 61 3.98 11.62 -4.38
C ASP A 61 3.15 11.79 -3.10
N THR A 62 2.04 11.06 -2.99
CA THR A 62 1.21 11.08 -1.77
C THR A 62 2.00 10.64 -0.54
N ILE A 63 2.89 9.64 -0.69
CA ILE A 63 3.79 9.20 0.38
C ILE A 63 4.82 10.29 0.70
N LEU A 64 5.44 10.88 -0.34
CA LEU A 64 6.46 11.92 -0.17
C LEU A 64 5.89 13.17 0.50
N MET A 65 4.66 13.56 0.16
CA MET A 65 3.98 14.69 0.78
C MET A 65 3.58 14.41 2.24
N ALA A 66 3.14 13.20 2.55
CA ALA A 66 2.86 12.78 3.92
C ALA A 66 4.15 12.76 4.76
N ALA A 67 5.25 12.28 4.18
CA ALA A 67 6.56 12.28 4.84
C ALA A 67 7.08 13.71 5.10
N ASP A 68 6.88 14.64 4.15
CA ASP A 68 7.22 16.06 4.34
C ASP A 68 6.45 16.69 5.50
N ALA A 69 5.15 16.40 5.59
CA ALA A 69 4.32 16.86 6.71
C ALA A 69 4.72 16.27 8.08
N LEU A 70 5.43 15.15 8.08
CA LEU A 70 5.88 14.44 9.28
C LEU A 70 7.41 14.43 9.45
N LYS A 71 8.15 15.28 8.75
CA LYS A 71 9.62 15.28 8.77
C LYS A 71 10.26 15.55 10.12
N GLU A 72 9.53 16.18 11.03
CA GLU A 72 9.99 16.41 12.41
C GLU A 72 9.88 15.16 13.29
N GLU A 73 9.12 14.16 12.87
CA GLU A 73 8.98 12.87 13.54
C GLU A 73 10.15 11.94 13.16
N ARG A 74 11.32 12.19 13.74
CA ARG A 74 12.60 11.56 13.36
C ARG A 74 12.62 10.04 13.47
N ARG A 75 11.70 9.45 14.23
CA ARG A 75 11.58 8.00 14.39
C ARG A 75 10.90 7.30 13.22
N ILE A 76 10.25 8.05 12.31
CA ILE A 76 9.59 7.44 11.15
C ILE A 76 10.61 7.30 10.01
N LYS A 77 10.70 6.09 9.47
CA LYS A 77 11.44 5.79 8.24
C LYS A 77 10.47 5.32 7.17
N TRP A 78 10.57 5.92 6.01
CA TRP A 78 9.72 5.63 4.87
C TRP A 78 10.55 4.88 3.84
N HIS A 79 10.27 3.60 3.64
CA HIS A 79 11.01 2.73 2.74
C HIS A 79 10.24 2.57 1.43
N ILE A 80 10.90 2.89 0.32
CA ILE A 80 10.38 2.67 -1.03
C ILE A 80 11.19 1.52 -1.65
N VAL A 81 10.56 0.35 -1.73
CA VAL A 81 11.18 -0.88 -2.27
C VAL A 81 10.55 -1.15 -3.62
N GLY A 82 11.34 -1.04 -4.67
CA GLY A 82 10.87 -1.24 -6.04
C GLY A 82 11.55 -0.31 -7.03
N ASP A 83 11.08 -0.41 -8.25
CA ASP A 83 11.58 0.34 -9.40
C ASP A 83 10.40 0.72 -10.29
N GLY A 84 10.61 1.63 -11.22
CA GLY A 84 9.60 2.04 -12.18
C GLY A 84 9.91 3.39 -12.82
N VAL A 85 9.09 3.75 -13.80
CA VAL A 85 9.31 4.94 -14.63
C VAL A 85 9.34 6.25 -13.85
N ASP A 86 8.74 6.27 -12.66
CA ASP A 86 8.61 7.48 -11.83
C ASP A 86 9.63 7.56 -10.69
N LEU A 87 10.48 6.54 -10.52
CA LEU A 87 11.41 6.44 -9.40
C LEU A 87 12.37 7.62 -9.30
N GLU A 88 13.01 8.00 -10.42
CA GLU A 88 14.01 9.07 -10.43
C GLU A 88 13.37 10.44 -10.13
N ARG A 89 12.16 10.69 -10.63
CA ARG A 89 11.39 11.90 -10.29
C ARG A 89 11.06 11.94 -8.79
N CYS A 90 10.65 10.81 -8.21
CA CYS A 90 10.38 10.70 -6.78
C CYS A 90 11.63 10.97 -5.94
N LYS A 91 12.79 10.44 -6.33
CA LYS A 91 14.09 10.71 -5.66
C LYS A 91 14.44 12.20 -5.71
N GLU A 92 14.30 12.83 -6.86
CA GLU A 92 14.59 14.27 -7.00
C GLU A 92 13.65 15.13 -6.16
N MET A 93 12.36 14.78 -6.12
CA MET A 93 11.38 15.43 -5.25
C MET A 93 11.76 15.29 -3.76
N ALA A 94 12.12 14.09 -3.31
CA ALA A 94 12.56 13.84 -1.95
C ALA A 94 13.80 14.65 -1.59
N LYS A 95 14.78 14.71 -2.49
CA LYS A 95 16.01 15.50 -2.34
C LYS A 95 15.70 17.00 -2.24
N THR A 96 14.89 17.53 -3.16
CA THR A 96 14.51 18.95 -3.18
C THR A 96 13.80 19.38 -1.90
N LYS A 97 12.96 18.49 -1.33
CA LYS A 97 12.26 18.71 -0.06
C LYS A 97 13.10 18.41 1.19
N GLY A 98 14.32 17.88 1.03
CA GLY A 98 15.20 17.49 2.15
C GLY A 98 14.65 16.33 2.99
N LEU A 99 13.96 15.38 2.37
CA LEU A 99 13.31 14.25 3.05
C LEU A 99 14.32 13.13 3.38
N ASN A 100 15.19 13.36 4.36
CA ASN A 100 16.19 12.37 4.79
C ASN A 100 15.58 11.13 5.47
N CYS A 101 14.29 11.14 5.79
CA CYS A 101 13.55 10.02 6.36
C CYS A 101 13.11 9.01 5.29
N ILE A 102 13.25 9.32 3.98
CA ILE A 102 12.88 8.42 2.88
C ILE A 102 14.10 7.65 2.40
N ILE A 103 13.93 6.34 2.31
CA ILE A 103 14.99 5.40 1.90
C ILE A 103 14.51 4.65 0.66
N PHE A 104 15.16 4.92 -0.47
CA PHE A 104 14.90 4.22 -1.73
C PHE A 104 15.80 3.01 -1.85
N HIS A 105 15.23 1.80 -1.91
CA HIS A 105 15.97 0.55 -1.98
C HIS A 105 16.21 0.06 -3.42
N GLY A 106 15.50 0.65 -4.40
CA GLY A 106 15.49 0.15 -5.77
C GLY A 106 14.78 -1.21 -5.88
N ARG A 107 14.93 -1.83 -7.05
CA ARG A 107 14.37 -3.16 -7.31
C ARG A 107 15.06 -4.23 -6.48
N LYS A 108 14.27 -5.10 -5.86
CA LYS A 108 14.74 -6.24 -5.09
C LYS A 108 14.22 -7.54 -5.66
N PRO A 109 14.99 -8.64 -5.58
CA PRO A 109 14.53 -9.98 -5.90
C PRO A 109 13.34 -10.36 -5.01
N LEU A 110 12.47 -11.24 -5.51
CA LEU A 110 11.29 -11.69 -4.79
C LEU A 110 11.67 -12.36 -3.44
N GLU A 111 12.77 -13.07 -3.43
CA GLU A 111 13.29 -13.82 -2.27
C GLU A 111 13.72 -12.89 -1.12
N GLU A 112 14.07 -11.65 -1.42
CA GLU A 112 14.41 -10.64 -0.40
C GLU A 112 13.17 -9.93 0.18
N MET A 113 12.01 -10.01 -0.46
CA MET A 113 10.82 -9.27 -0.05
C MET A 113 10.32 -9.62 1.35
N PRO A 114 10.40 -10.88 1.84
CA PRO A 114 10.02 -11.21 3.22
C PRO A 114 10.77 -10.40 4.27
N TYR A 115 12.04 -10.07 4.03
CA TYR A 115 12.81 -9.20 4.93
C TYR A 115 12.19 -7.79 5.05
N TYR A 116 11.83 -7.17 3.91
CA TYR A 116 11.21 -5.85 3.91
C TYR A 116 9.83 -5.84 4.56
N TYR A 117 9.08 -6.93 4.43
CA TYR A 117 7.79 -7.07 5.08
C TYR A 117 7.96 -7.34 6.58
N ALA A 118 8.96 -8.15 6.96
CA ALA A 118 9.26 -8.43 8.37
C ALA A 118 9.60 -7.15 9.13
N MET A 119 10.45 -6.28 8.55
CA MET A 119 10.85 -5.03 9.17
C MET A 119 9.76 -3.95 9.19
N ALA A 120 8.70 -4.10 8.37
CA ALA A 120 7.63 -3.11 8.32
C ALA A 120 6.76 -3.14 9.56
N ASP A 121 6.46 -1.96 10.11
CA ASP A 121 5.39 -1.78 11.10
C ASP A 121 4.04 -1.62 10.42
N ALA A 122 4.03 -0.97 9.24
CA ALA A 122 2.88 -0.90 8.36
C ALA A 122 3.30 -0.84 6.90
N MET A 123 2.45 -1.35 6.03
CA MET A 123 2.63 -1.27 4.59
C MET A 123 1.90 -0.04 4.02
N LEU A 124 2.54 0.64 3.07
CA LEU A 124 1.99 1.78 2.38
C LEU A 124 1.40 1.36 1.04
N LEU A 125 0.19 1.82 0.76
CA LEU A 125 -0.46 1.61 -0.52
C LEU A 125 -1.05 2.92 -1.00
N THR A 126 -0.59 3.40 -2.15
CA THR A 126 -1.13 4.60 -2.79
C THR A 126 -1.46 4.32 -4.24
N LEU A 127 -2.53 4.94 -4.73
CA LEU A 127 -2.95 4.90 -6.13
C LEU A 127 -3.41 6.29 -6.54
N MET A 128 -3.31 6.59 -7.83
CA MET A 128 -3.83 7.85 -8.37
C MET A 128 -5.37 7.84 -8.38
N ASP A 129 -5.95 9.03 -8.40
CA ASP A 129 -7.39 9.23 -8.57
C ASP A 129 -7.77 9.04 -10.03
N ASP A 130 -8.18 7.82 -10.36
CA ASP A 130 -8.59 7.43 -11.70
C ASP A 130 -9.71 6.39 -11.62
N PRO A 131 -10.79 6.54 -12.41
CA PRO A 131 -11.96 5.64 -12.34
C PRO A 131 -11.62 4.18 -12.65
N ASP A 132 -10.68 3.91 -13.55
CA ASP A 132 -10.33 2.52 -13.92
C ASP A 132 -9.42 1.90 -12.86
N ILE A 133 -8.51 2.70 -12.29
CA ILE A 133 -7.67 2.28 -11.18
C ILE A 133 -8.50 2.01 -9.93
N SER A 134 -9.52 2.82 -9.66
CA SER A 134 -10.43 2.63 -8.52
C SER A 134 -11.21 1.31 -8.56
N ARG A 135 -11.42 0.73 -9.76
CA ARG A 135 -12.04 -0.60 -9.93
C ARG A 135 -11.08 -1.75 -9.70
N THR A 136 -9.77 -1.45 -9.58
CA THR A 136 -8.72 -2.47 -9.52
C THR A 136 -8.35 -2.79 -8.08
N LEU A 137 -8.24 -4.08 -7.75
CA LEU A 137 -7.63 -4.55 -6.51
C LEU A 137 -6.19 -5.02 -6.83
N PRO A 138 -5.16 -4.23 -6.52
CA PRO A 138 -3.78 -4.64 -6.77
C PRO A 138 -3.38 -5.86 -5.95
N GLY A 139 -2.64 -6.80 -6.53
CA GLY A 139 -2.17 -8.02 -5.86
C GLY A 139 -1.34 -7.76 -4.58
N LYS A 140 -0.74 -6.58 -4.46
CA LYS A 140 -0.02 -6.20 -3.23
C LYS A 140 -0.93 -6.11 -1.99
N VAL A 141 -2.24 -5.86 -2.14
CA VAL A 141 -3.19 -5.86 -1.02
C VAL A 141 -3.22 -7.23 -0.37
N GLN A 142 -3.42 -8.28 -1.18
CA GLN A 142 -3.44 -9.67 -0.70
C GLN A 142 -2.12 -10.07 -0.06
N THR A 143 -1.00 -9.66 -0.66
CA THR A 143 0.35 -9.95 -0.15
C THR A 143 0.61 -9.27 1.19
N TYR A 144 0.19 -8.00 1.35
CA TYR A 144 0.33 -7.27 2.61
C TYR A 144 -0.53 -7.88 3.73
N MET A 145 -1.76 -8.27 3.39
CA MET A 145 -2.67 -8.97 4.32
C MET A 145 -2.12 -10.34 4.72
N ALA A 146 -1.62 -11.12 3.74
CA ALA A 146 -1.02 -12.43 4.00
C ALA A 146 0.22 -12.34 4.90
N ALA A 147 0.99 -11.26 4.78
CA ALA A 147 2.13 -10.98 5.64
C ALA A 147 1.73 -10.49 7.05
N GLY A 148 0.43 -10.37 7.34
CA GLY A 148 -0.08 -9.90 8.64
C GLY A 148 0.28 -8.46 8.96
N LYS A 149 0.48 -7.61 7.94
CA LYS A 149 0.90 -6.22 8.14
C LYS A 149 -0.27 -5.26 7.96
N PRO A 150 -0.46 -4.29 8.88
CA PRO A 150 -1.45 -3.24 8.72
C PRO A 150 -1.15 -2.39 7.48
N ILE A 151 -2.21 -1.94 6.80
CA ILE A 151 -2.10 -1.17 5.56
C ILE A 151 -2.51 0.28 5.82
N LEU A 152 -1.64 1.22 5.48
CA LEU A 152 -1.94 2.65 5.45
C LEU A 152 -2.11 3.05 3.98
N CYS A 153 -3.35 3.32 3.60
CA CYS A 153 -3.76 3.43 2.21
C CYS A 153 -4.21 4.85 1.83
N ALA A 154 -3.83 5.30 0.63
CA ALA A 154 -4.43 6.45 -0.04
C ALA A 154 -4.84 6.03 -1.46
N ALA A 155 -6.06 5.54 -1.61
CA ALA A 155 -6.63 5.06 -2.86
C ALA A 155 -8.15 5.14 -2.79
N ASN A 156 -8.84 5.09 -3.93
CA ASN A 156 -10.30 5.06 -4.02
C ASN A 156 -10.81 3.65 -4.38
N GLY A 157 -12.12 3.41 -4.15
CA GLY A 157 -12.84 2.25 -4.66
C GLY A 157 -12.52 0.94 -3.95
N GLU A 158 -12.39 -0.15 -4.72
CA GLU A 158 -12.34 -1.52 -4.19
C GLU A 158 -11.24 -1.74 -3.15
N VAL A 159 -10.13 -1.04 -3.26
CA VAL A 159 -9.03 -1.12 -2.27
C VAL A 159 -9.50 -0.63 -0.90
N GLN A 160 -10.24 0.50 -0.85
CA GLN A 160 -10.79 1.00 0.42
C GLN A 160 -11.79 0.01 1.02
N ASP A 161 -12.68 -0.53 0.19
CA ASP A 161 -13.69 -1.47 0.63
C ASP A 161 -13.05 -2.72 1.26
N VAL A 162 -12.03 -3.29 0.61
CA VAL A 162 -11.30 -4.46 1.12
C VAL A 162 -10.58 -4.15 2.44
N ILE A 163 -9.91 -3.00 2.56
CA ILE A 163 -9.22 -2.63 3.80
C ILE A 163 -10.21 -2.45 4.95
N HIS A 164 -11.38 -1.86 4.69
CA HIS A 164 -12.43 -1.68 5.68
C HIS A 164 -13.09 -3.00 6.07
N GLU A 165 -13.46 -3.84 5.10
CA GLU A 165 -14.08 -5.15 5.34
C GLU A 165 -13.15 -6.07 6.15
N ALA A 166 -11.86 -6.09 5.80
CA ALA A 166 -10.86 -6.91 6.49
C ALA A 166 -10.38 -6.31 7.81
N ASN A 167 -10.75 -5.08 8.13
CA ASN A 167 -10.24 -4.33 9.31
C ASN A 167 -8.71 -4.38 9.42
N CYS A 168 -8.00 -4.33 8.29
CA CYS A 168 -6.56 -4.56 8.21
C CYS A 168 -5.74 -3.27 8.12
N GLY A 169 -6.34 -2.09 8.37
CA GLY A 169 -5.61 -0.84 8.31
C GLY A 169 -6.50 0.40 8.21
N TYR A 170 -5.95 1.46 7.65
CA TYR A 170 -6.62 2.74 7.43
C TYR A 170 -6.58 3.13 5.97
N ALA A 171 -7.68 3.68 5.46
CA ALA A 171 -7.77 4.15 4.09
C ALA A 171 -8.30 5.60 4.03
N VAL A 172 -7.69 6.40 3.17
CA VAL A 172 -8.13 7.74 2.76
C VAL A 172 -8.27 7.80 1.25
N ASN A 173 -8.87 8.85 0.74
CA ASN A 173 -9.02 9.03 -0.70
C ASN A 173 -7.67 9.15 -1.41
N ALA A 174 -7.65 8.77 -2.67
CA ALA A 174 -6.47 8.91 -3.53
C ALA A 174 -5.96 10.35 -3.50
N GLY A 175 -4.64 10.52 -3.31
CA GLY A 175 -4.00 11.84 -3.24
C GLY A 175 -4.16 12.59 -1.90
N ASP A 176 -4.96 12.09 -0.96
CA ASP A 176 -5.12 12.71 0.36
C ASP A 176 -3.93 12.42 1.27
N TRP A 177 -2.82 13.12 1.02
CA TRP A 177 -1.61 12.99 1.83
C TRP A 177 -1.81 13.52 3.28
N GLN A 178 -2.69 14.50 3.50
CA GLN A 178 -3.00 15.01 4.83
C GLN A 178 -3.69 13.94 5.68
N GLY A 179 -4.69 13.28 5.09
CA GLY A 179 -5.35 12.14 5.72
C GLY A 179 -4.39 11.00 5.99
N LEU A 180 -3.52 10.67 5.02
CA LEU A 180 -2.48 9.65 5.20
C LEU A 180 -1.56 10.01 6.36
N ALA A 181 -1.03 11.24 6.41
CA ALA A 181 -0.17 11.71 7.51
C ALA A 181 -0.89 11.64 8.87
N LYS A 182 -2.17 12.00 8.92
CA LYS A 182 -3.00 11.90 10.13
C LYS A 182 -3.13 10.44 10.61
N TYR A 183 -3.34 9.49 9.68
CA TYR A 183 -3.43 8.08 10.04
C TYR A 183 -2.09 7.48 10.44
N VAL A 184 -0.98 7.93 9.84
CA VAL A 184 0.36 7.59 10.32
C VAL A 184 0.54 8.02 11.78
N LYS A 185 0.17 9.26 12.16
CA LYS A 185 0.21 9.71 13.56
C LYS A 185 -0.65 8.85 14.47
N ARG A 186 -1.89 8.56 14.06
CA ARG A 186 -2.79 7.70 14.83
C ARG A 186 -2.23 6.29 15.01
N PHE A 187 -1.61 5.74 13.97
CA PHE A 187 -0.94 4.44 14.01
C PHE A 187 0.20 4.44 15.05
N LEU A 188 1.03 5.50 15.08
CA LEU A 188 2.09 5.64 16.08
C LEU A 188 1.55 5.66 17.51
N GLU A 189 0.45 6.35 17.76
CA GLU A 189 -0.19 6.43 19.07
C GLU A 189 -0.75 5.07 19.53
N GLN A 190 -1.27 4.28 18.60
CA GLN A 190 -1.94 3.00 18.86
C GLN A 190 -1.01 1.78 18.79
N ARG A 191 0.18 1.93 18.20
CA ARG A 191 1.14 0.81 18.00
C ARG A 191 1.37 -0.06 19.23
N ASN A 192 1.28 0.52 20.41
CA ASN A 192 1.49 -0.18 21.69
C ASN A 192 0.19 -0.71 22.32
N SER A 193 -0.96 -0.46 21.70
CA SER A 193 -2.26 -0.70 22.32
C SER A 193 -3.15 -1.72 21.60
N VAL A 194 -2.95 -2.00 20.30
CA VAL A 194 -3.79 -2.95 19.53
C VAL A 194 -2.96 -3.68 18.48
N PRO A 195 -2.80 -4.99 18.53
CA PRO A 195 -2.29 -5.77 17.43
C PRO A 195 -3.32 -5.78 16.29
N PHE A 196 -2.96 -5.29 15.09
CA PHE A 196 -3.71 -5.51 13.87
C PHE A 196 -3.46 -6.95 13.39
N GLY A 197 -4.49 -7.70 13.05
CA GLY A 197 -4.34 -8.98 12.36
C GLY A 197 -4.43 -10.25 13.20
N GLU A 198 -4.87 -10.20 14.44
CA GLU A 198 -5.31 -11.39 15.16
C GLU A 198 -6.84 -11.55 15.03
N ASN A 199 -7.28 -11.98 13.85
CA ASN A 199 -8.65 -12.51 13.64
C ASN A 199 -8.58 -13.70 12.68
#